data_4c10a989b1ee127135bdeeb70be7155c
#
_entry.id   4c10a989b1ee127135bdeeb70be7155c
#
_cell.length_a   1.000
_cell.length_b   1.000
_cell.length_c   1.000
_cell.angle_alpha   90.00
_cell.angle_beta   90.00
_cell.angle_gamma   90.00
#
_symmetry.space_group_name_H-M   'P 1'
#
loop_
_entity.id
_entity.type
_entity.pdbx_description
1 polymer ?
#
loop_
_entity_poly.entity_id
_entity_poly.type
_entity_poly.pdbx_seq_one_letter_code
_entity_poly.pdbx_strand_id
1 'polypeptide(L)'
;MSIRRQLRVRSAIIRWLTAREEERPVTSFTLRFSRRIFEYDVFHLIQAFFPFSEASIWYMGDEKPSGAHDADFTVEYADDRVSFSCATANGEHFGSEAPITDWQDRHQTKNEVKGLVYRVLSERTGKKLPWGDLTGIRPTKIVMEMAEEGRTEEEIRSCLQQQYFVSDEKISLSVHTVSRERSILSRCHTVKGSPDGRKGYSLYVDVPFCPSICLYCTFGSHRLDAFRDRMAPYFRSLYQELRFVSRSMRERDYCLDTIYIGGGTPTSVPPEQLDELLGVICAEFDLSQLQEFTVEAGRPDTVSDAILGVLRKYPVTRISINPQTMVQRTLDLIGREHTTEQTVDAFQRARAAGFDNINMDMIVGLPGEGEAEIRQTLDGIAALSPESLTVHSLALKRAARLNQNKDAWEAVSFASSPAIMQMTTQTASSLGMTPYYLYRQKNMAGNFENVGYAAPGKACIYNVLIMEEQQTIMACGSGASTKFVFDGGKRIERAENVKDLDNYIGRIDEMIERKRTGLEKYLSGT
;
A
#
# COMPACT_ATOMS: atom_id res chain seq x y z
N MET A 1 -15.30 -36.22 5.42
CA MET A 1 -14.18 -36.12 4.46
C MET A 1 -13.02 -36.98 4.94
N SER A 2 -12.55 -37.95 4.13
CA SER A 2 -11.77 -39.09 4.58
C SER A 2 -10.29 -38.76 4.82
N ILE A 3 -9.72 -39.38 5.86
CA ILE A 3 -8.31 -39.38 6.29
C ILE A 3 -7.32 -39.56 5.11
N ARG A 4 -7.71 -40.21 4.02
CA ARG A 4 -6.90 -40.36 2.79
C ARG A 4 -6.66 -39.07 2.01
N ARG A 5 -7.49 -38.04 2.17
CA ARG A 5 -7.27 -36.71 1.56
C ARG A 5 -6.26 -35.87 2.34
N GLN A 6 -6.24 -36.02 3.66
CA GLN A 6 -5.26 -35.36 4.53
C GLN A 6 -3.83 -35.90 4.34
N LEU A 7 -3.70 -37.20 4.05
CA LEU A 7 -2.40 -37.82 3.77
C LEU A 7 -1.80 -37.45 2.42
N ARG A 8 -2.64 -37.17 1.38
CA ARG A 8 -2.15 -36.68 0.07
C ARG A 8 -1.69 -35.23 0.11
N VAL A 9 -2.31 -34.38 0.93
CA VAL A 9 -1.87 -33.00 1.14
C VAL A 9 -0.54 -32.96 1.91
N ARG A 10 -0.39 -33.79 2.96
CA ARG A 10 0.88 -33.94 3.69
C ARG A 10 2.03 -34.40 2.77
N SER A 11 1.78 -35.31 1.84
CA SER A 11 2.84 -35.81 0.91
C SER A 11 3.24 -34.78 -0.14
N ALA A 12 2.37 -33.84 -0.54
CA ALA A 12 2.71 -32.76 -1.47
C ALA A 12 3.52 -31.65 -0.77
N ILE A 13 3.20 -31.32 0.48
CA ILE A 13 3.94 -30.36 1.32
C ILE A 13 5.34 -30.93 1.64
N ILE A 14 5.44 -32.23 1.98
CA ILE A 14 6.71 -32.89 2.22
C ILE A 14 7.58 -32.92 0.92
N ARG A 15 7.01 -33.08 -0.28
CA ARG A 15 7.77 -33.01 -1.53
C ARG A 15 8.26 -31.61 -1.90
N TRP A 16 7.59 -30.55 -1.45
CA TRP A 16 8.10 -29.18 -1.65
C TRP A 16 9.19 -28.83 -0.63
N LEU A 17 9.14 -29.43 0.57
CA LEU A 17 10.17 -29.32 1.61
C LEU A 17 11.41 -30.22 1.32
N THR A 18 11.30 -31.22 0.43
CA THR A 18 12.38 -32.18 0.11
C THR A 18 13.11 -31.91 -1.21
N ALA A 19 12.87 -30.80 -1.87
CA ALA A 19 13.67 -30.39 -3.04
C ALA A 19 14.98 -29.75 -2.58
N ARG A 20 15.92 -30.55 -2.26
CA ARG A 20 17.29 -30.43 -1.72
C ARG A 20 17.34 -30.57 -0.21
N GLU A 21 17.77 -31.74 0.24
CA GLU A 21 17.95 -32.11 1.65
C GLU A 21 19.07 -31.31 2.37
N GLU A 22 19.60 -30.23 1.80
CA GLU A 22 20.76 -29.53 2.38
C GLU A 22 20.49 -28.17 3.01
N GLU A 23 19.30 -27.57 2.87
CA GLU A 23 19.04 -26.26 3.51
C GLU A 23 17.63 -26.20 4.13
N ARG A 24 17.54 -26.44 5.45
CA ARG A 24 16.31 -26.05 6.18
C ARG A 24 16.11 -24.53 6.03
N PRO A 25 14.89 -24.07 5.70
CA PRO A 25 14.65 -22.62 5.64
C PRO A 25 14.92 -22.01 7.01
N VAL A 26 15.60 -20.86 7.04
CA VAL A 26 15.79 -20.09 8.27
C VAL A 26 14.41 -19.57 8.71
N THR A 27 13.89 -20.13 9.80
CA THR A 27 12.59 -19.80 10.39
C THR A 27 12.72 -18.90 11.62
N SER A 28 13.93 -18.87 12.22
CA SER A 28 14.26 -18.04 13.37
C SER A 28 15.70 -17.56 13.31
N PHE A 29 15.96 -16.31 13.70
CA PHE A 29 17.32 -15.79 13.77
C PHE A 29 17.52 -14.76 14.88
N THR A 30 18.79 -14.59 15.32
CA THR A 30 19.19 -13.43 16.10
C THR A 30 20.01 -12.47 15.27
N LEU A 31 19.99 -11.19 15.61
CA LEU A 31 20.77 -10.15 14.96
C LEU A 31 21.46 -9.29 16.02
N ARG A 32 22.79 -9.42 16.10
CA ARG A 32 23.65 -8.68 17.03
C ARG A 32 24.27 -7.46 16.36
N PHE A 33 24.29 -6.34 17.06
CA PHE A 33 25.00 -5.12 16.64
C PHE A 33 26.05 -4.68 17.66
N SER A 34 27.20 -4.23 17.18
CA SER A 34 28.20 -3.59 18.04
C SER A 34 27.88 -2.13 18.37
N ARG A 35 27.08 -1.44 17.53
CA ARG A 35 26.59 -0.05 17.72
C ARG A 35 25.10 0.03 17.36
N ARG A 36 24.34 0.94 17.99
CA ARG A 36 22.90 1.17 17.72
C ARG A 36 22.71 2.07 16.50
N ILE A 37 23.08 1.58 15.32
CA ILE A 37 22.93 2.29 14.05
C ILE A 37 22.49 1.35 12.93
N PHE A 38 21.60 1.79 12.07
CA PHE A 38 21.07 1.08 10.90
C PHE A 38 20.36 -0.26 11.20
N GLU A 39 19.99 -0.53 12.46
CA GLU A 39 19.36 -1.79 12.88
C GLU A 39 18.10 -2.07 12.07
N TYR A 40 17.28 -1.04 11.90
CA TYR A 40 16.04 -1.13 11.15
C TYR A 40 16.28 -1.53 9.68
N ASP A 41 17.24 -0.89 9.02
CA ASP A 41 17.54 -1.12 7.61
C ASP A 41 18.10 -2.53 7.38
N VAL A 42 19.05 -2.96 8.22
CA VAL A 42 19.66 -4.29 8.15
C VAL A 42 18.65 -5.39 8.48
N PHE A 43 17.87 -5.21 9.56
CA PHE A 43 16.84 -6.15 9.95
C PHE A 43 15.85 -6.43 8.84
N HIS A 44 15.30 -5.39 8.21
CA HIS A 44 14.34 -5.56 7.13
C HIS A 44 14.96 -6.13 5.86
N LEU A 45 16.23 -5.90 5.62
CA LEU A 45 16.94 -6.53 4.51
C LEU A 45 17.11 -8.03 4.74
N ILE A 46 17.51 -8.46 5.94
CA ILE A 46 17.59 -9.88 6.30
C ILE A 46 16.21 -10.54 6.21
N GLN A 47 15.15 -9.88 6.73
CA GLN A 47 13.79 -10.39 6.60
C GLN A 47 13.32 -10.53 5.14
N ALA A 48 13.83 -9.71 4.21
CA ALA A 48 13.49 -9.87 2.79
C ALA A 48 14.09 -11.15 2.18
N PHE A 49 15.23 -11.62 2.67
CA PHE A 49 15.81 -12.92 2.30
C PHE A 49 15.12 -14.10 3.00
N PHE A 50 14.69 -13.89 4.25
CA PHE A 50 14.05 -14.90 5.11
C PHE A 50 12.67 -14.40 5.58
N PRO A 51 11.66 -14.35 4.69
CA PRO A 51 10.34 -13.83 5.01
C PRO A 51 9.67 -14.70 6.08
N PHE A 52 8.90 -14.04 6.95
CA PHE A 52 8.14 -14.65 8.06
C PHE A 52 8.98 -15.31 9.17
N SER A 53 10.32 -15.17 9.15
CA SER A 53 11.16 -15.66 10.23
C SER A 53 10.93 -14.87 11.53
N GLU A 54 10.98 -15.57 12.66
CA GLU A 54 11.02 -14.95 13.97
C GLU A 54 12.42 -14.37 14.21
N ALA A 55 12.52 -13.17 14.78
CA ALA A 55 13.79 -12.52 14.91
C ALA A 55 13.90 -11.72 16.22
N SER A 56 15.09 -11.76 16.82
CA SER A 56 15.45 -11.00 18.00
C SER A 56 16.68 -10.15 17.75
N ILE A 57 16.58 -8.85 18.07
CA ILE A 57 17.72 -7.92 17.98
C ILE A 57 18.33 -7.74 19.38
N TRP A 58 19.66 -7.75 19.47
CA TRP A 58 20.40 -7.51 20.69
C TRP A 58 21.73 -6.80 20.41
N TYR A 59 22.40 -6.30 21.43
CA TYR A 59 23.59 -5.46 21.27
C TYR A 59 24.78 -6.02 22.05
N MET A 60 25.95 -5.61 21.65
CA MET A 60 27.18 -5.96 22.36
C MET A 60 27.10 -5.50 23.82
N GLY A 61 27.26 -6.43 24.77
CA GLY A 61 27.09 -6.19 26.20
C GLY A 61 25.72 -6.59 26.75
N ASP A 62 24.72 -6.86 25.91
CA ASP A 62 23.44 -7.43 26.34
C ASP A 62 23.56 -8.97 26.46
N GLU A 63 22.66 -9.59 27.21
CA GLU A 63 22.52 -11.05 27.19
C GLU A 63 21.91 -11.50 25.86
N LYS A 64 22.51 -12.54 25.26
CA LYS A 64 21.98 -13.15 24.04
C LYS A 64 20.57 -13.67 24.31
N PRO A 65 19.59 -13.43 23.42
CA PRO A 65 18.26 -14.00 23.53
C PRO A 65 18.29 -15.53 23.73
N SER A 66 17.53 -16.02 24.70
CA SER A 66 17.44 -17.45 25.01
C SER A 66 16.71 -18.22 23.91
N GLY A 67 17.13 -19.45 23.65
CA GLY A 67 16.53 -20.36 22.67
C GLY A 67 17.50 -20.77 21.57
N ALA A 68 17.12 -21.82 20.83
CA ALA A 68 17.83 -22.23 19.63
C ALA A 68 17.30 -21.44 18.43
N HIS A 69 18.20 -20.88 17.64
CA HIS A 69 17.88 -20.17 16.41
C HIS A 69 18.57 -20.84 15.22
N ASP A 70 17.94 -20.76 14.06
CA ASP A 70 18.51 -21.34 12.83
C ASP A 70 19.77 -20.59 12.35
N ALA A 71 19.83 -19.27 12.65
CA ALA A 71 20.96 -18.42 12.30
C ALA A 71 21.21 -17.31 13.33
N ASP A 72 22.47 -16.99 13.56
CA ASP A 72 22.92 -15.86 14.36
C ASP A 72 23.70 -14.90 13.45
N PHE A 73 23.10 -13.76 13.12
CA PHE A 73 23.73 -12.70 12.35
C PHE A 73 24.43 -11.69 13.26
N THR A 74 25.56 -11.19 12.82
CA THR A 74 26.33 -10.19 13.56
C THR A 74 26.78 -9.07 12.62
N VAL A 75 26.58 -7.81 13.05
CA VAL A 75 27.10 -6.61 12.39
C VAL A 75 28.05 -5.90 13.36
N GLU A 76 29.30 -5.79 12.98
CA GLU A 76 30.32 -5.11 13.78
C GLU A 76 30.88 -3.90 13.03
N TYR A 77 30.87 -2.75 13.69
CA TYR A 77 31.33 -1.48 13.16
C TYR A 77 32.70 -1.12 13.79
N ALA A 78 33.70 -1.00 12.96
CA ALA A 78 35.03 -0.43 13.30
C ALA A 78 35.11 1.02 12.78
N ASP A 79 36.26 1.65 12.96
CA ASP A 79 36.44 3.06 12.56
C ASP A 79 36.53 3.25 11.04
N ASP A 80 37.03 2.25 10.31
CA ASP A 80 37.26 2.29 8.86
C ASP A 80 36.42 1.26 8.07
N ARG A 81 35.71 0.37 8.75
CA ARG A 81 35.02 -0.76 8.11
C ARG A 81 33.78 -1.23 8.87
N VAL A 82 32.95 -1.99 8.18
CA VAL A 82 31.88 -2.80 8.76
C VAL A 82 32.08 -4.25 8.37
N SER A 83 31.85 -5.18 9.31
CA SER A 83 31.76 -6.61 9.03
C SER A 83 30.34 -7.13 9.24
N PHE A 84 29.96 -8.08 8.40
CA PHE A 84 28.71 -8.84 8.54
C PHE A 84 29.03 -10.33 8.50
N SER A 85 28.58 -11.07 9.49
CA SER A 85 28.78 -12.50 9.59
C SER A 85 27.54 -13.24 10.06
N CYS A 86 27.49 -14.54 9.76
CA CYS A 86 26.45 -15.45 10.16
C CYS A 86 27.05 -16.75 10.68
N ALA A 87 26.51 -17.24 11.79
CA ALA A 87 26.69 -18.61 12.30
C ALA A 87 25.34 -19.32 12.22
N THR A 88 25.27 -20.45 11.53
CA THR A 88 24.05 -21.24 11.39
C THR A 88 23.99 -22.38 12.43
N ALA A 89 22.81 -22.89 12.73
CA ALA A 89 22.62 -23.96 13.69
C ALA A 89 23.32 -25.28 13.29
N ASN A 90 23.59 -25.49 12.00
CA ASN A 90 24.38 -26.64 11.50
C ASN A 90 25.90 -26.45 11.59
N GLY A 91 26.36 -25.33 12.18
CA GLY A 91 27.78 -25.05 12.38
C GLY A 91 28.49 -24.37 11.21
N GLU A 92 27.79 -23.94 10.17
CA GLU A 92 28.38 -23.17 9.09
C GLU A 92 28.64 -21.73 9.52
N HIS A 93 29.75 -21.17 9.06
CA HIS A 93 30.09 -19.76 9.25
C HIS A 93 30.39 -19.11 7.90
N PHE A 94 29.79 -17.96 7.66
CA PHE A 94 30.09 -17.14 6.48
C PHE A 94 29.99 -15.66 6.82
N GLY A 95 30.57 -14.83 6.03
CA GLY A 95 30.57 -13.38 6.24
C GLY A 95 31.59 -12.67 5.34
N SER A 96 31.57 -11.36 5.42
CA SER A 96 32.51 -10.49 4.70
C SER A 96 32.62 -9.16 5.43
N GLU A 97 33.58 -8.33 4.97
CA GLU A 97 33.74 -6.96 5.44
C GLU A 97 33.76 -5.99 4.26
N ALA A 98 33.45 -4.72 4.52
CA ALA A 98 33.55 -3.64 3.55
C ALA A 98 34.09 -2.38 4.23
N PRO A 99 34.81 -1.52 3.51
CA PRO A 99 35.24 -0.23 4.02
C PRO A 99 34.03 0.68 4.24
N ILE A 100 34.11 1.58 5.21
CA ILE A 100 33.25 2.71 5.39
C ILE A 100 34.00 3.95 4.91
N THR A 101 33.44 4.61 3.90
CA THR A 101 34.12 5.73 3.23
C THR A 101 34.06 7.00 4.09
N ASP A 102 32.89 7.31 4.63
CA ASP A 102 32.69 8.50 5.46
C ASP A 102 31.54 8.29 6.48
N TRP A 103 31.87 8.24 7.75
CA TRP A 103 30.89 8.15 8.85
C TRP A 103 30.03 9.41 9.01
N GLN A 104 30.43 10.54 8.48
CA GLN A 104 29.65 11.78 8.52
C GLN A 104 28.52 11.75 7.48
N ASP A 105 28.73 11.09 6.34
CA ASP A 105 27.67 10.82 5.38
C ASP A 105 26.86 9.59 5.79
N ARG A 106 25.83 9.86 6.60
CA ARG A 106 24.93 8.81 7.09
C ARG A 106 24.21 8.05 5.96
N HIS A 107 23.92 8.71 4.83
CA HIS A 107 23.24 8.08 3.71
C HIS A 107 24.17 7.10 2.99
N GLN A 108 25.38 7.53 2.66
CA GLN A 108 26.40 6.70 2.03
C GLN A 108 26.76 5.51 2.93
N THR A 109 27.09 5.75 4.21
CA THR A 109 27.39 4.68 5.18
C THR A 109 26.27 3.64 5.25
N LYS A 110 25.02 4.06 5.30
CA LYS A 110 23.86 3.14 5.31
C LYS A 110 23.83 2.26 4.06
N ASN A 111 24.10 2.82 2.88
CA ASN A 111 24.13 2.07 1.63
C ASN A 111 25.29 1.09 1.58
N GLU A 112 26.47 1.46 2.08
CA GLU A 112 27.64 0.57 2.18
C GLU A 112 27.34 -0.65 3.08
N VAL A 113 26.73 -0.42 4.27
CA VAL A 113 26.31 -1.48 5.20
C VAL A 113 25.28 -2.41 4.55
N LYS A 114 24.21 -1.86 3.95
CA LYS A 114 23.18 -2.65 3.28
C LYS A 114 23.72 -3.42 2.09
N GLY A 115 24.57 -2.79 1.28
CA GLY A 115 25.22 -3.42 0.15
C GLY A 115 26.10 -4.62 0.55
N LEU A 116 26.81 -4.52 1.68
CA LEU A 116 27.57 -5.65 2.24
C LEU A 116 26.63 -6.80 2.61
N VAL A 117 25.59 -6.52 3.41
CA VAL A 117 24.61 -7.53 3.86
C VAL A 117 23.93 -8.19 2.66
N TYR A 118 23.51 -7.40 1.65
CA TYR A 118 22.88 -7.91 0.44
C TYR A 118 23.79 -8.86 -0.33
N ARG A 119 25.04 -8.48 -0.59
CA ARG A 119 26.01 -9.32 -1.33
C ARG A 119 26.23 -10.65 -0.63
N VAL A 120 26.52 -10.63 0.67
CA VAL A 120 26.77 -11.84 1.46
C VAL A 120 25.57 -12.78 1.44
N LEU A 121 24.35 -12.25 1.67
CA LEU A 121 23.14 -13.07 1.69
C LEU A 121 22.74 -13.55 0.29
N SER A 122 22.88 -12.71 -0.74
CA SER A 122 22.57 -13.08 -2.12
C SER A 122 23.50 -14.19 -2.62
N GLU A 123 24.80 -14.10 -2.34
CA GLU A 123 25.78 -15.13 -2.69
C GLU A 123 25.49 -16.44 -1.97
N ARG A 124 25.24 -16.38 -0.65
CA ARG A 124 24.99 -17.57 0.17
C ARG A 124 23.68 -18.27 -0.15
N THR A 125 22.61 -17.52 -0.39
CA THR A 125 21.27 -18.07 -0.63
C THR A 125 20.95 -18.31 -2.10
N GLY A 126 21.78 -17.79 -3.02
CA GLY A 126 21.48 -17.79 -4.46
C GLY A 126 20.28 -16.91 -4.84
N LYS A 127 19.68 -16.18 -3.88
CA LYS A 127 18.51 -15.34 -4.10
C LYS A 127 18.92 -13.95 -4.55
N LYS A 128 18.25 -13.43 -5.58
CA LYS A 128 18.31 -12.02 -5.99
C LYS A 128 16.96 -11.38 -5.69
N LEU A 129 16.94 -10.43 -4.77
CA LEU A 129 15.70 -9.71 -4.46
C LEU A 129 15.37 -8.76 -5.61
N PRO A 130 14.11 -8.69 -6.09
CA PRO A 130 13.73 -7.84 -7.23
C PRO A 130 14.07 -6.36 -7.01
N TRP A 131 13.88 -5.86 -5.78
CA TRP A 131 14.21 -4.50 -5.37
C TRP A 131 15.61 -4.35 -4.76
N GLY A 132 16.46 -5.36 -4.94
CA GLY A 132 17.80 -5.35 -4.38
C GLY A 132 17.81 -5.13 -2.87
N ASP A 133 18.60 -4.18 -2.42
CA ASP A 133 18.70 -3.81 -1.01
C ASP A 133 17.70 -2.71 -0.58
N LEU A 134 16.83 -2.24 -1.49
CA LEU A 134 15.82 -1.25 -1.17
C LEU A 134 14.73 -1.86 -0.28
N THR A 135 14.61 -1.36 0.95
CA THR A 135 13.62 -1.82 1.96
C THR A 135 12.54 -0.77 2.25
N GLY A 136 12.61 0.40 1.61
CA GLY A 136 11.69 1.51 1.81
C GLY A 136 10.29 1.29 1.21
N ILE A 137 9.33 2.07 1.69
CA ILE A 137 7.94 2.03 1.23
C ILE A 137 7.80 2.58 -0.19
N ARG A 138 8.60 3.58 -0.56
CA ARG A 138 8.60 4.24 -1.88
C ARG A 138 9.95 4.05 -2.57
N PRO A 139 10.17 2.93 -3.26
CA PRO A 139 11.42 2.70 -3.98
C PRO A 139 11.59 3.67 -5.17
N THR A 140 10.48 4.19 -5.71
CA THR A 140 10.46 5.22 -6.77
C THR A 140 11.00 6.58 -6.33
N LYS A 141 11.10 6.85 -5.01
CA LYS A 141 11.57 8.14 -4.50
C LYS A 141 12.96 8.51 -5.02
N ILE A 142 13.89 7.55 -5.05
CA ILE A 142 15.25 7.77 -5.56
C ILE A 142 15.21 8.14 -7.04
N VAL A 143 14.37 7.46 -7.82
CA VAL A 143 14.19 7.75 -9.25
C VAL A 143 13.59 9.15 -9.46
N MET A 144 12.60 9.52 -8.64
CA MET A 144 11.99 10.85 -8.67
C MET A 144 13.02 11.95 -8.37
N GLU A 145 13.81 11.80 -7.31
CA GLU A 145 14.86 12.75 -6.92
C GLU A 145 15.91 12.90 -8.02
N MET A 146 16.42 11.80 -8.58
CA MET A 146 17.38 11.83 -9.69
C MET A 146 16.78 12.47 -10.96
N ALA A 147 15.53 12.19 -11.28
CA ALA A 147 14.84 12.79 -12.42
C ALA A 147 14.57 14.29 -12.23
N GLU A 148 14.33 14.75 -11.00
CA GLU A 148 14.23 16.19 -10.65
C GLU A 148 15.59 16.89 -10.74
N GLU A 149 16.69 16.20 -10.45
CA GLU A 149 18.06 16.68 -10.67
C GLU A 149 18.48 16.72 -12.15
N GLY A 150 17.63 16.23 -13.07
CA GLY A 150 17.92 16.20 -14.51
C GLY A 150 18.85 15.07 -14.95
N ARG A 151 18.98 14.00 -14.15
CA ARG A 151 19.75 12.80 -14.53
C ARG A 151 19.09 12.09 -15.71
N THR A 152 19.93 11.53 -16.57
CA THR A 152 19.47 10.70 -17.68
C THR A 152 18.95 9.35 -17.21
N GLU A 153 18.17 8.67 -18.06
CA GLU A 153 17.68 7.32 -17.75
C GLU A 153 18.81 6.32 -17.55
N GLU A 154 19.90 6.44 -18.33
CA GLU A 154 21.09 5.60 -18.19
C GLU A 154 21.78 5.78 -16.82
N GLU A 155 21.90 7.03 -16.35
CA GLU A 155 22.46 7.32 -15.02
C GLU A 155 21.59 6.75 -13.91
N ILE A 156 20.27 6.87 -14.03
CA ILE A 156 19.30 6.30 -13.08
C ILE A 156 19.43 4.76 -13.06
N ARG A 157 19.44 4.13 -14.22
CA ARG A 157 19.60 2.67 -14.34
C ARG A 157 20.91 2.20 -13.73
N SER A 158 22.01 2.83 -14.09
CA SER A 158 23.35 2.49 -13.56
C SER A 158 23.39 2.61 -12.03
N CYS A 159 22.86 3.69 -11.48
CA CYS A 159 22.79 3.89 -10.03
C CYS A 159 21.97 2.77 -9.34
N LEU A 160 20.76 2.48 -9.82
CA LEU A 160 19.90 1.47 -9.21
C LEU A 160 20.48 0.06 -9.31
N GLN A 161 21.14 -0.27 -10.41
CA GLN A 161 21.80 -1.57 -10.57
C GLN A 161 23.04 -1.73 -9.68
N GLN A 162 23.93 -0.73 -9.70
CA GLN A 162 25.25 -0.85 -9.10
C GLN A 162 25.24 -0.56 -7.60
N GLN A 163 24.45 0.43 -7.16
CA GLN A 163 24.41 0.83 -5.74
C GLN A 163 23.33 0.09 -4.95
N TYR A 164 22.19 -0.23 -5.60
CA TYR A 164 21.03 -0.79 -4.90
C TYR A 164 20.65 -2.21 -5.35
N PHE A 165 21.35 -2.79 -6.32
CA PHE A 165 21.14 -4.17 -6.82
C PHE A 165 19.71 -4.43 -7.33
N VAL A 166 19.00 -3.40 -7.78
CA VAL A 166 17.63 -3.50 -8.30
C VAL A 166 17.65 -4.22 -9.65
N SER A 167 16.67 -5.10 -9.89
CA SER A 167 16.53 -5.80 -11.17
C SER A 167 16.09 -4.86 -12.31
N ASP A 168 16.47 -5.18 -13.55
CA ASP A 168 16.12 -4.39 -14.74
C ASP A 168 14.62 -4.19 -14.91
N GLU A 169 13.82 -5.21 -14.57
CA GLU A 169 12.37 -5.14 -14.58
C GLU A 169 11.86 -4.06 -13.62
N LYS A 170 12.36 -4.02 -12.39
CA LYS A 170 11.93 -3.05 -11.36
C LYS A 170 12.48 -1.65 -11.63
N ILE A 171 13.65 -1.54 -12.25
CA ILE A 171 14.17 -0.25 -12.75
C ILE A 171 13.23 0.30 -13.82
N SER A 172 12.89 -0.50 -14.83
CA SER A 172 11.98 -0.08 -15.90
C SER A 172 10.60 0.30 -15.35
N LEU A 173 10.05 -0.51 -14.43
CA LEU A 173 8.79 -0.20 -13.74
C LEU A 173 8.87 1.17 -13.03
N SER A 174 9.97 1.42 -12.29
CA SER A 174 10.16 2.67 -11.54
C SER A 174 10.27 3.90 -12.46
N VAL A 175 11.05 3.80 -13.53
CA VAL A 175 11.24 4.89 -14.50
C VAL A 175 9.91 5.26 -15.18
N HIS A 176 9.16 4.25 -15.65
CA HIS A 176 7.85 4.49 -16.26
C HIS A 176 6.85 5.10 -15.26
N THR A 177 6.82 4.58 -14.01
CA THR A 177 5.96 5.11 -12.96
C THR A 177 6.27 6.58 -12.69
N VAL A 178 7.54 6.93 -12.45
CA VAL A 178 7.96 8.31 -12.16
C VAL A 178 7.67 9.25 -13.34
N SER A 179 7.86 8.82 -14.58
CA SER A 179 7.49 9.62 -15.76
C SER A 179 6.01 9.98 -15.75
N ARG A 180 5.14 9.03 -15.41
CA ARG A 180 3.68 9.27 -15.31
C ARG A 180 3.32 10.13 -14.10
N GLU A 181 3.90 9.88 -12.94
CA GLU A 181 3.70 10.70 -11.73
C GLU A 181 4.06 12.16 -12.00
N ARG A 182 5.22 12.45 -12.60
CA ARG A 182 5.64 13.80 -12.97
C ARG A 182 4.64 14.49 -13.91
N SER A 183 4.14 13.76 -14.92
CA SER A 183 3.12 14.28 -15.85
C SER A 183 1.80 14.60 -15.14
N ILE A 184 1.40 13.83 -14.13
CA ILE A 184 0.20 14.09 -13.32
C ILE A 184 0.44 15.29 -12.42
N LEU A 185 1.55 15.28 -11.66
CA LEU A 185 1.89 16.33 -10.70
C LEU A 185 2.05 17.71 -11.35
N SER A 186 2.54 17.78 -12.60
CA SER A 186 2.69 19.06 -13.32
C SER A 186 1.38 19.80 -13.57
N ARG A 187 0.24 19.14 -13.43
CA ARG A 187 -1.10 19.72 -13.61
C ARG A 187 -1.81 20.04 -12.28
N CYS A 188 -1.23 19.61 -11.17
CA CYS A 188 -1.79 19.77 -9.83
C CYS A 188 -1.17 20.96 -9.09
N HIS A 189 -1.89 21.50 -8.11
CA HIS A 189 -1.39 22.53 -7.22
C HIS A 189 -0.55 21.88 -6.11
N THR A 190 0.74 21.70 -6.34
CA THR A 190 1.65 21.01 -5.41
C THR A 190 2.47 22.00 -4.58
N VAL A 191 3.13 21.49 -3.52
CA VAL A 191 4.05 22.30 -2.70
C VAL A 191 5.33 22.72 -3.42
N LYS A 192 5.63 22.11 -4.59
CA LYS A 192 6.79 22.45 -5.43
C LYS A 192 6.44 23.39 -6.57
N GLY A 193 5.17 23.56 -6.87
CA GLY A 193 4.69 24.42 -7.94
C GLY A 193 3.23 24.15 -8.30
N SER A 194 2.60 25.10 -8.95
CA SER A 194 1.21 24.98 -9.38
C SER A 194 0.99 25.73 -10.70
N PRO A 195 -0.06 25.35 -11.46
CA PRO A 195 -0.35 25.97 -12.77
C PRO A 195 -0.65 27.47 -12.69
N ASP A 196 -1.22 27.94 -11.58
CA ASP A 196 -1.69 29.32 -11.40
C ASP A 196 -1.10 30.04 -10.18
N GLY A 197 -0.12 29.43 -9.50
CA GLY A 197 0.55 29.99 -8.32
C GLY A 197 -0.19 29.77 -6.99
N ARG A 198 -1.42 29.24 -7.01
CA ARG A 198 -2.17 28.92 -5.77
C ARG A 198 -1.69 27.61 -5.15
N LYS A 199 -1.95 27.44 -3.85
CA LYS A 199 -1.69 26.18 -3.15
C LYS A 199 -2.88 25.24 -3.31
N GLY A 200 -2.61 23.94 -3.42
CA GLY A 200 -3.65 22.94 -3.54
C GLY A 200 -3.79 22.04 -2.32
N TYR A 201 -4.93 21.40 -2.23
CA TYR A 201 -5.18 20.31 -1.28
C TYR A 201 -6.09 19.24 -1.89
N SER A 202 -6.05 18.07 -1.32
CA SER A 202 -6.99 16.98 -1.58
C SER A 202 -7.90 16.77 -0.38
N LEU A 203 -9.14 16.38 -0.64
CA LEU A 203 -10.10 15.99 0.40
C LEU A 203 -10.24 14.47 0.41
N TYR A 204 -9.98 13.85 1.57
CA TYR A 204 -10.31 12.46 1.84
C TYR A 204 -11.52 12.39 2.78
N VAL A 205 -12.50 11.56 2.45
CA VAL A 205 -13.70 11.35 3.28
C VAL A 205 -13.82 9.88 3.60
N ASP A 206 -13.76 9.54 4.89
CA ASP A 206 -13.94 8.19 5.37
C ASP A 206 -15.42 7.85 5.56
N VAL A 207 -15.87 6.74 4.97
CA VAL A 207 -17.15 6.11 5.24
C VAL A 207 -16.90 4.71 5.79
N PRO A 208 -16.85 4.55 7.12
CA PRO A 208 -16.26 3.37 7.78
C PRO A 208 -17.22 2.17 7.84
N PHE A 209 -18.22 2.08 6.98
CA PHE A 209 -19.22 1.02 6.98
C PHE A 209 -18.95 0.00 5.88
N CYS A 210 -19.10 -1.30 6.21
CA CYS A 210 -18.99 -2.40 5.27
C CYS A 210 -20.10 -3.43 5.51
N PRO A 211 -20.59 -4.14 4.47
CA PRO A 211 -21.54 -5.24 4.66
C PRO A 211 -20.96 -6.36 5.52
N SER A 212 -19.72 -6.74 5.27
CA SER A 212 -18.94 -7.73 6.03
C SER A 212 -17.48 -7.31 6.14
N ILE A 213 -16.73 -7.88 7.10
CA ILE A 213 -15.30 -7.57 7.30
C ILE A 213 -14.45 -8.68 6.71
N CYS A 214 -13.73 -8.37 5.65
CA CYS A 214 -12.83 -9.31 4.99
C CYS A 214 -11.66 -9.72 5.90
N LEU A 215 -11.17 -10.97 5.78
CA LEU A 215 -10.12 -11.51 6.65
C LEU A 215 -8.78 -10.75 6.56
N TYR A 216 -8.45 -10.24 5.38
CA TYR A 216 -7.20 -9.48 5.13
C TYR A 216 -7.30 -8.00 5.50
N CYS A 217 -8.52 -7.48 5.73
CA CYS A 217 -8.74 -6.05 5.90
C CYS A 217 -8.15 -5.52 7.21
N THR A 218 -7.44 -4.41 7.11
CA THR A 218 -6.85 -3.69 8.25
C THR A 218 -7.37 -2.27 8.40
N PHE A 219 -8.30 -1.87 7.55
CA PHE A 219 -9.01 -0.61 7.69
C PHE A 219 -9.99 -0.67 8.86
N GLY A 220 -10.23 0.47 9.51
CA GLY A 220 -11.14 0.59 10.65
C GLY A 220 -12.61 0.55 10.23
N SER A 221 -13.04 -0.53 9.56
CA SER A 221 -14.42 -0.67 9.10
C SER A 221 -15.32 -1.34 10.13
N HIS A 222 -16.58 -0.92 10.11
CA HIS A 222 -17.63 -1.40 11.00
C HIS A 222 -18.70 -2.12 10.19
N ARG A 223 -19.18 -3.27 10.70
CA ARG A 223 -20.29 -3.98 10.04
C ARG A 223 -21.55 -3.14 10.11
N LEU A 224 -22.17 -2.93 8.96
CA LEU A 224 -23.34 -2.06 8.81
C LEU A 224 -24.53 -2.50 9.68
N ASP A 225 -24.77 -3.80 9.79
CA ASP A 225 -25.86 -4.36 10.60
C ASP A 225 -25.68 -4.07 12.11
N ALA A 226 -24.45 -4.15 12.61
CA ALA A 226 -24.12 -3.92 14.01
C ALA A 226 -24.05 -2.43 14.40
N PHE A 227 -23.84 -1.54 13.43
CA PHE A 227 -23.64 -0.11 13.67
C PHE A 227 -24.69 0.79 13.01
N ARG A 228 -25.85 0.22 12.63
CA ARG A 228 -26.94 0.95 11.96
C ARG A 228 -27.38 2.19 12.75
N ASP A 229 -27.51 2.08 14.06
CA ASP A 229 -27.94 3.17 14.94
C ASP A 229 -26.89 4.30 15.06
N ARG A 230 -25.65 4.02 14.68
CA ARG A 230 -24.54 4.99 14.70
C ARG A 230 -24.42 5.76 13.40
N MET A 231 -25.05 5.31 12.32
CA MET A 231 -24.91 5.91 11.00
C MET A 231 -25.34 7.38 10.99
N ALA A 232 -26.56 7.69 11.37
CA ALA A 232 -27.06 9.07 11.36
C ALA A 232 -26.26 10.01 12.30
N PRO A 233 -25.91 9.62 13.56
CA PRO A 233 -24.99 10.41 14.37
C PRO A 233 -23.62 10.62 13.72
N TYR A 234 -23.06 9.59 13.10
CA TYR A 234 -21.78 9.67 12.40
C TYR A 234 -21.78 10.72 11.29
N PHE A 235 -22.76 10.66 10.38
CA PHE A 235 -22.85 11.61 9.28
C PHE A 235 -23.07 13.05 9.76
N ARG A 236 -23.85 13.26 10.83
CA ARG A 236 -23.97 14.61 11.44
C ARG A 236 -22.60 15.16 11.88
N SER A 237 -21.79 14.34 12.55
CA SER A 237 -20.43 14.73 12.97
C SER A 237 -19.51 14.95 11.77
N LEU A 238 -19.58 14.07 10.77
CA LEU A 238 -18.82 14.20 9.52
C LEU A 238 -19.15 15.51 8.79
N TYR A 239 -20.42 15.91 8.73
CA TYR A 239 -20.82 17.17 8.09
C TYR A 239 -20.29 18.40 8.84
N GLN A 240 -20.20 18.35 10.16
CA GLN A 240 -19.57 19.44 10.95
C GLN A 240 -18.08 19.57 10.58
N GLU A 241 -17.39 18.45 10.49
CA GLU A 241 -15.97 18.40 10.14
C GLU A 241 -15.73 18.88 8.70
N LEU A 242 -16.53 18.44 7.74
CA LEU A 242 -16.46 18.86 6.33
C LEU A 242 -16.65 20.38 6.19
N ARG A 243 -17.67 20.97 6.87
CA ARG A 243 -17.90 22.42 6.87
C ARG A 243 -16.73 23.19 7.45
N PHE A 244 -16.14 22.68 8.54
CA PHE A 244 -14.93 23.29 9.11
C PHE A 244 -13.78 23.28 8.11
N VAL A 245 -13.51 22.14 7.49
CA VAL A 245 -12.41 21.99 6.49
C VAL A 245 -12.64 22.92 5.31
N SER A 246 -13.84 22.91 4.71
CA SER A 246 -14.17 23.76 3.56
C SER A 246 -13.92 25.26 3.87
N ARG A 247 -14.47 25.74 4.99
CA ARG A 247 -14.27 27.13 5.43
C ARG A 247 -12.78 27.45 5.62
N SER A 248 -12.07 26.60 6.35
CA SER A 248 -10.66 26.81 6.69
C SER A 248 -9.73 26.86 5.48
N MET A 249 -9.99 26.01 4.47
CA MET A 249 -9.19 25.97 3.24
C MET A 249 -9.52 27.15 2.32
N ARG A 250 -10.79 27.54 2.24
CA ARG A 250 -11.24 28.73 1.49
C ARG A 250 -10.65 30.02 2.08
N GLU A 251 -10.65 30.20 3.40
CA GLU A 251 -10.06 31.36 4.10
C GLU A 251 -8.55 31.48 3.86
N ARG A 252 -7.89 30.40 3.45
CA ARG A 252 -6.45 30.36 3.13
C ARG A 252 -6.14 30.36 1.64
N ASP A 253 -7.16 30.52 0.79
CA ASP A 253 -7.06 30.52 -0.67
C ASP A 253 -6.43 29.25 -1.27
N TYR A 254 -6.76 28.09 -0.71
CA TYR A 254 -6.32 26.80 -1.23
C TYR A 254 -7.31 26.25 -2.27
N CYS A 255 -6.79 25.70 -3.38
CA CYS A 255 -7.56 25.02 -4.41
C CYS A 255 -7.80 23.54 -4.07
N LEU A 256 -9.01 23.06 -4.30
CA LEU A 256 -9.35 21.64 -4.17
C LEU A 256 -9.06 20.92 -5.50
N ASP A 257 -8.02 20.09 -5.54
CA ASP A 257 -7.65 19.31 -6.73
C ASP A 257 -8.39 17.99 -6.82
N THR A 258 -8.53 17.27 -5.70
CA THR A 258 -9.16 15.95 -5.72
C THR A 258 -10.06 15.71 -4.51
N ILE A 259 -11.12 14.94 -4.72
CA ILE A 259 -11.96 14.36 -3.67
C ILE A 259 -11.88 12.85 -3.77
N TYR A 260 -11.62 12.20 -2.65
CA TYR A 260 -11.59 10.74 -2.55
C TYR A 260 -12.46 10.28 -1.39
N ILE A 261 -13.55 9.58 -1.69
CA ILE A 261 -14.43 8.98 -0.68
C ILE A 261 -14.14 7.49 -0.62
N GLY A 262 -13.65 7.05 0.52
CA GLY A 262 -13.21 5.68 0.76
C GLY A 262 -13.46 5.23 2.20
N GLY A 263 -12.57 4.38 2.72
CA GLY A 263 -12.58 3.87 4.09
C GLY A 263 -13.06 2.43 4.20
N GLY A 264 -14.33 2.22 4.52
CA GLY A 264 -15.00 0.91 4.46
C GLY A 264 -15.49 0.63 3.04
N THR A 265 -16.77 0.91 2.81
CA THR A 265 -17.40 0.81 1.49
C THR A 265 -18.46 1.92 1.38
N PRO A 266 -18.14 3.06 0.77
CA PRO A 266 -19.07 4.21 0.69
C PRO A 266 -20.45 3.86 0.11
N THR A 267 -20.52 2.94 -0.83
CA THR A 267 -21.76 2.49 -1.46
C THR A 267 -22.56 1.50 -0.61
N SER A 268 -22.09 1.14 0.58
CA SER A 268 -22.82 0.26 1.51
C SER A 268 -23.93 0.99 2.29
N VAL A 269 -23.88 2.32 2.33
CA VAL A 269 -24.91 3.10 3.01
C VAL A 269 -26.16 3.24 2.12
N PRO A 270 -27.34 3.56 2.69
CA PRO A 270 -28.56 3.79 1.90
C PRO A 270 -28.34 4.88 0.83
N PRO A 271 -29.00 4.77 -0.34
CA PRO A 271 -28.87 5.76 -1.41
C PRO A 271 -29.14 7.20 -0.96
N GLU A 272 -30.11 7.40 -0.07
CA GLU A 272 -30.48 8.71 0.49
C GLU A 272 -29.34 9.30 1.33
N GLN A 273 -28.63 8.45 2.08
CA GLN A 273 -27.49 8.89 2.90
C GLN A 273 -26.29 9.23 2.03
N LEU A 274 -26.06 8.48 0.94
CA LEU A 274 -25.00 8.78 -0.03
C LEU A 274 -25.34 10.08 -0.78
N ASP A 275 -26.59 10.28 -1.19
CA ASP A 275 -27.08 11.49 -1.85
C ASP A 275 -26.87 12.73 -0.96
N GLU A 276 -27.22 12.63 0.32
CA GLU A 276 -26.98 13.70 1.31
C GLU A 276 -25.49 14.02 1.46
N LEU A 277 -24.62 12.99 1.59
CA LEU A 277 -23.19 13.19 1.72
C LEU A 277 -22.60 13.93 0.50
N LEU A 278 -22.91 13.46 -0.70
CA LEU A 278 -22.43 14.07 -1.94
C LEU A 278 -22.99 15.50 -2.12
N GLY A 279 -24.27 15.70 -1.76
CA GLY A 279 -24.90 17.01 -1.77
C GLY A 279 -24.20 18.00 -0.83
N VAL A 280 -23.89 17.60 0.41
CA VAL A 280 -23.15 18.42 1.36
C VAL A 280 -21.75 18.76 0.82
N ILE A 281 -21.03 17.79 0.27
CA ILE A 281 -19.70 18.04 -0.31
C ILE A 281 -19.79 19.05 -1.45
N CYS A 282 -20.70 18.86 -2.39
CA CYS A 282 -20.84 19.75 -3.55
C CYS A 282 -21.34 21.16 -3.18
N ALA A 283 -22.10 21.30 -2.08
CA ALA A 283 -22.57 22.60 -1.61
C ALA A 283 -21.51 23.38 -0.81
N GLU A 284 -20.66 22.68 -0.07
CA GLU A 284 -19.69 23.32 0.83
C GLU A 284 -18.36 23.65 0.13
N PHE A 285 -17.89 22.81 -0.82
CA PHE A 285 -16.57 22.96 -1.44
C PHE A 285 -16.65 23.63 -2.82
N ASP A 286 -15.66 24.45 -3.14
CA ASP A 286 -15.49 25.00 -4.49
C ASP A 286 -14.86 23.92 -5.41
N LEU A 287 -15.64 23.45 -6.36
CA LEU A 287 -15.27 22.40 -7.29
C LEU A 287 -14.74 22.95 -8.64
N SER A 288 -14.56 24.26 -8.77
CA SER A 288 -14.17 24.90 -10.04
C SER A 288 -12.82 24.44 -10.59
N GLN A 289 -11.91 24.01 -9.71
CA GLN A 289 -10.57 23.51 -10.05
C GLN A 289 -10.44 22.00 -9.84
N LEU A 290 -11.55 21.31 -9.53
CA LEU A 290 -11.53 19.88 -9.22
C LEU A 290 -11.13 19.06 -10.47
N GLN A 291 -10.07 18.26 -10.32
CA GLN A 291 -9.56 17.39 -11.39
C GLN A 291 -10.09 15.95 -11.26
N GLU A 292 -10.38 15.51 -10.05
CA GLU A 292 -10.84 14.13 -9.78
C GLU A 292 -11.83 14.10 -8.62
N PHE A 293 -12.93 13.37 -8.81
CA PHE A 293 -13.85 12.98 -7.75
C PHE A 293 -14.02 11.46 -7.77
N THR A 294 -13.30 10.77 -6.89
CA THR A 294 -13.34 9.32 -6.77
C THR A 294 -14.26 8.89 -5.64
N VAL A 295 -15.12 7.88 -5.89
CA VAL A 295 -15.91 7.19 -4.87
C VAL A 295 -15.64 5.69 -4.96
N GLU A 296 -15.21 5.09 -3.85
CA GLU A 296 -15.05 3.64 -3.78
C GLU A 296 -16.42 2.95 -3.75
N ALA A 297 -16.70 2.15 -4.78
CA ALA A 297 -17.78 1.18 -4.83
C ALA A 297 -17.17 -0.24 -4.75
N GLY A 298 -16.23 -0.40 -3.81
CA GLY A 298 -15.29 -1.52 -3.74
C GLY A 298 -15.91 -2.90 -3.44
N ARG A 299 -17.21 -2.95 -3.15
CA ARG A 299 -17.97 -4.18 -2.92
C ARG A 299 -19.06 -4.31 -3.99
N PRO A 300 -18.95 -5.26 -4.94
CA PRO A 300 -19.94 -5.47 -6.00
C PRO A 300 -21.38 -5.63 -5.50
N ASP A 301 -21.55 -6.30 -4.36
CA ASP A 301 -22.84 -6.51 -3.69
C ASP A 301 -23.53 -5.21 -3.18
N THR A 302 -22.82 -4.08 -3.17
CA THR A 302 -23.37 -2.77 -2.78
C THR A 302 -23.69 -1.86 -3.98
N VAL A 303 -23.36 -2.28 -5.20
CA VAL A 303 -23.56 -1.50 -6.42
C VAL A 303 -24.95 -1.77 -6.99
N SER A 304 -25.95 -0.96 -6.59
CA SER A 304 -27.29 -1.00 -7.13
C SER A 304 -27.56 0.14 -8.11
N ASP A 305 -28.61 0.02 -8.94
CA ASP A 305 -29.01 1.09 -9.87
C ASP A 305 -29.35 2.39 -9.13
N ALA A 306 -29.93 2.28 -7.92
CA ALA A 306 -30.20 3.45 -7.07
C ALA A 306 -28.90 4.15 -6.64
N ILE A 307 -27.88 3.40 -6.21
CA ILE A 307 -26.56 3.94 -5.85
C ILE A 307 -25.89 4.56 -7.09
N LEU A 308 -25.87 3.87 -8.22
CA LEU A 308 -25.31 4.40 -9.47
C LEU A 308 -26.04 5.67 -9.91
N GLY A 309 -27.36 5.70 -9.80
CA GLY A 309 -28.17 6.87 -10.06
C GLY A 309 -27.83 8.06 -9.16
N VAL A 310 -27.56 7.81 -7.87
CA VAL A 310 -27.09 8.86 -6.95
C VAL A 310 -25.72 9.38 -7.38
N LEU A 311 -24.75 8.50 -7.61
CA LEU A 311 -23.40 8.90 -8.01
C LEU A 311 -23.41 9.75 -9.30
N ARG A 312 -24.31 9.47 -10.24
CA ARG A 312 -24.44 10.21 -11.52
C ARG A 312 -25.08 11.61 -11.40
N LYS A 313 -25.72 11.94 -10.28
CA LYS A 313 -26.22 13.30 -10.03
C LYS A 313 -25.09 14.30 -9.75
N TYR A 314 -23.91 13.81 -9.36
CA TYR A 314 -22.78 14.59 -8.91
C TYR A 314 -21.60 14.45 -9.88
N PRO A 315 -20.60 15.33 -9.84
CA PRO A 315 -19.44 15.28 -10.75
C PRO A 315 -18.44 14.19 -10.38
N VAL A 316 -18.91 12.99 -10.05
CA VAL A 316 -18.07 11.82 -9.78
C VAL A 316 -17.43 11.36 -11.08
N THR A 317 -16.11 11.46 -11.14
CA THR A 317 -15.32 11.17 -12.35
C THR A 317 -14.75 9.76 -12.36
N ARG A 318 -14.64 9.11 -11.20
CA ARG A 318 -14.03 7.78 -11.06
C ARG A 318 -14.71 6.97 -9.95
N ILE A 319 -14.93 5.70 -10.20
CA ILE A 319 -15.40 4.73 -9.20
C ILE A 319 -14.47 3.51 -9.18
N SER A 320 -14.55 2.71 -8.11
CA SER A 320 -13.88 1.41 -8.09
C SER A 320 -14.87 0.28 -7.87
N ILE A 321 -14.73 -0.83 -8.61
CA ILE A 321 -15.46 -2.08 -8.43
C ILE A 321 -14.43 -3.18 -8.25
N ASN A 322 -14.24 -3.65 -7.01
CA ASN A 322 -13.06 -4.41 -6.63
C ASN A 322 -13.37 -5.90 -6.46
N PRO A 323 -13.03 -6.78 -7.44
CA PRO A 323 -13.19 -8.22 -7.29
C PRO A 323 -12.30 -8.79 -6.18
N GLN A 324 -11.08 -8.30 -6.04
CA GLN A 324 -9.94 -8.86 -5.31
C GLN A 324 -9.45 -10.18 -5.90
N THR A 325 -10.36 -11.07 -6.30
CA THR A 325 -10.16 -12.28 -7.07
C THR A 325 -11.45 -12.65 -7.83
N MET A 326 -11.31 -13.35 -8.95
CA MET A 326 -12.44 -13.94 -9.70
C MET A 326 -12.53 -15.46 -9.46
N VAL A 327 -12.13 -15.91 -8.29
CA VAL A 327 -12.21 -17.32 -7.85
C VAL A 327 -13.17 -17.41 -6.67
N GLN A 328 -14.37 -17.96 -6.90
CA GLN A 328 -15.44 -17.98 -5.89
C GLN A 328 -15.02 -18.59 -4.56
N ARG A 329 -14.35 -19.75 -4.59
CA ARG A 329 -13.87 -20.42 -3.36
C ARG A 329 -12.96 -19.53 -2.50
N THR A 330 -12.18 -18.65 -3.16
CA THR A 330 -11.30 -17.70 -2.46
C THR A 330 -12.10 -16.54 -1.88
N LEU A 331 -13.11 -16.01 -2.61
CA LEU A 331 -14.02 -14.99 -2.09
C LEU A 331 -14.70 -15.48 -0.80
N ASP A 332 -15.24 -16.71 -0.81
CA ASP A 332 -15.86 -17.33 0.35
C ASP A 332 -14.87 -17.46 1.52
N LEU A 333 -13.63 -17.90 1.21
CA LEU A 333 -12.57 -18.09 2.20
C LEU A 333 -12.14 -16.79 2.88
N ILE A 334 -12.04 -15.68 2.12
CA ILE A 334 -11.62 -14.38 2.65
C ILE A 334 -12.77 -13.56 3.24
N GLY A 335 -13.99 -14.11 3.28
CA GLY A 335 -15.18 -13.49 3.90
C GLY A 335 -15.78 -12.36 3.06
N ARG A 336 -15.65 -12.44 1.74
CA ARG A 336 -16.38 -11.58 0.80
C ARG A 336 -17.67 -12.28 0.36
N GLU A 337 -18.80 -11.70 0.70
CA GLU A 337 -20.11 -12.33 0.55
C GLU A 337 -20.75 -12.10 -0.83
N HIS A 338 -19.98 -11.63 -1.83
CA HIS A 338 -20.44 -11.50 -3.21
C HIS A 338 -19.92 -12.63 -4.10
N THR A 339 -20.59 -12.83 -5.24
CA THR A 339 -20.15 -13.79 -6.25
C THR A 339 -19.35 -13.13 -7.38
N THR A 340 -18.65 -13.95 -8.16
CA THR A 340 -17.94 -13.49 -9.36
C THR A 340 -18.91 -12.90 -10.39
N GLU A 341 -20.11 -13.47 -10.52
CA GLU A 341 -21.17 -12.99 -11.41
C GLU A 341 -21.67 -11.62 -10.97
N GLN A 342 -21.80 -11.38 -9.65
CA GLN A 342 -22.18 -10.06 -9.12
C GLN A 342 -21.10 -9.01 -9.44
N THR A 343 -19.83 -9.39 -9.51
CA THR A 343 -18.76 -8.47 -9.94
C THR A 343 -18.96 -8.06 -11.40
N VAL A 344 -19.23 -9.02 -12.27
CA VAL A 344 -19.50 -8.76 -13.69
C VAL A 344 -20.74 -7.88 -13.86
N ASP A 345 -21.84 -8.22 -13.19
CA ASP A 345 -23.10 -7.49 -13.26
C ASP A 345 -22.94 -6.03 -12.74
N ALA A 346 -22.29 -5.84 -11.59
CA ALA A 346 -22.02 -4.51 -11.04
C ALA A 346 -21.20 -3.65 -12.01
N PHE A 347 -20.18 -4.23 -12.64
CA PHE A 347 -19.36 -3.54 -13.64
C PHE A 347 -20.18 -3.14 -14.88
N GLN A 348 -20.98 -4.06 -15.41
CA GLN A 348 -21.82 -3.81 -16.59
C GLN A 348 -22.89 -2.75 -16.30
N ARG A 349 -23.52 -2.79 -15.12
CA ARG A 349 -24.47 -1.74 -14.68
C ARG A 349 -23.81 -0.38 -14.54
N ALA A 350 -22.61 -0.32 -13.97
CA ALA A 350 -21.86 0.93 -13.88
C ALA A 350 -21.51 1.49 -15.28
N ARG A 351 -21.13 0.62 -16.22
CA ARG A 351 -20.96 1.02 -17.63
C ARG A 351 -22.23 1.55 -18.27
N ALA A 352 -23.34 0.83 -18.10
CA ALA A 352 -24.65 1.26 -18.60
C ALA A 352 -25.11 2.59 -18.00
N ALA A 353 -24.76 2.86 -16.74
CA ALA A 353 -24.98 4.15 -16.08
C ALA A 353 -24.05 5.27 -16.59
N GLY A 354 -23.10 4.98 -17.49
CA GLY A 354 -22.23 5.96 -18.14
C GLY A 354 -20.91 6.25 -17.40
N PHE A 355 -20.45 5.38 -16.49
CA PHE A 355 -19.11 5.49 -15.93
C PHE A 355 -18.08 4.95 -16.91
N ASP A 356 -17.10 5.79 -17.26
CA ASP A 356 -16.01 5.53 -18.21
C ASP A 356 -14.62 5.60 -17.56
N ASN A 357 -14.56 5.62 -16.22
CA ASN A 357 -13.35 5.51 -15.44
C ASN A 357 -13.61 4.61 -14.22
N ILE A 358 -13.55 3.30 -14.47
CA ILE A 358 -13.77 2.27 -13.46
C ILE A 358 -12.44 1.59 -13.15
N ASN A 359 -12.08 1.59 -11.87
CA ASN A 359 -10.94 0.85 -11.37
C ASN A 359 -11.35 -0.52 -10.86
N MET A 360 -10.50 -1.50 -11.03
CA MET A 360 -10.63 -2.80 -10.39
C MET A 360 -9.39 -3.10 -9.56
N ASP A 361 -9.58 -3.53 -8.30
CA ASP A 361 -8.47 -4.00 -7.46
C ASP A 361 -8.43 -5.52 -7.44
N MET A 362 -7.22 -6.08 -7.51
CA MET A 362 -6.96 -7.48 -7.26
C MET A 362 -5.86 -7.65 -6.20
N ILE A 363 -5.86 -8.80 -5.53
CA ILE A 363 -4.84 -9.14 -4.53
C ILE A 363 -4.08 -10.39 -4.97
N VAL A 364 -2.77 -10.28 -5.08
CA VAL A 364 -1.84 -11.40 -5.29
C VAL A 364 -1.43 -11.96 -3.93
N GLY A 365 -1.38 -13.29 -3.81
CA GLY A 365 -1.00 -13.96 -2.59
C GLY A 365 -2.16 -14.24 -1.63
N LEU A 366 -3.39 -14.27 -2.12
CA LEU A 366 -4.54 -14.73 -1.32
C LEU A 366 -4.40 -16.21 -0.95
N PRO A 367 -4.98 -16.63 0.20
CA PRO A 367 -4.86 -18.01 0.67
C PRO A 367 -5.36 -19.03 -0.35
N GLY A 368 -4.50 -20.00 -0.70
CA GLY A 368 -4.85 -21.10 -1.60
C GLY A 368 -4.92 -20.75 -3.09
N GLU A 369 -4.45 -19.56 -3.49
CA GLU A 369 -4.29 -19.17 -4.87
C GLU A 369 -2.85 -19.40 -5.35
N GLY A 370 -2.73 -19.84 -6.59
CA GLY A 370 -1.51 -19.98 -7.35
C GLY A 370 -1.61 -19.28 -8.70
N GLU A 371 -0.72 -19.63 -9.63
CA GLU A 371 -0.70 -19.01 -10.97
C GLU A 371 -2.01 -19.22 -11.75
N ALA A 372 -2.68 -20.36 -11.57
CA ALA A 372 -3.94 -20.67 -12.26
C ALA A 372 -5.08 -19.75 -11.81
N GLU A 373 -5.22 -19.53 -10.53
CA GLU A 373 -6.23 -18.64 -9.94
C GLU A 373 -5.98 -17.17 -10.29
N ILE A 374 -4.71 -16.76 -10.26
CA ILE A 374 -4.32 -15.39 -10.67
C ILE A 374 -4.63 -15.20 -12.17
N ARG A 375 -4.33 -16.17 -13.04
CA ARG A 375 -4.67 -16.11 -14.45
C ARG A 375 -6.18 -16.00 -14.65
N GLN A 376 -6.97 -16.85 -13.98
CA GLN A 376 -8.44 -16.76 -14.01
C GLN A 376 -8.94 -15.36 -13.63
N THR A 377 -8.36 -14.77 -12.59
CA THR A 377 -8.72 -13.42 -12.14
C THR A 377 -8.36 -12.37 -13.19
N LEU A 378 -7.16 -12.44 -13.76
CA LEU A 378 -6.70 -11.51 -14.79
C LEU A 378 -7.53 -11.63 -16.08
N ASP A 379 -7.87 -12.85 -16.51
CA ASP A 379 -8.73 -13.09 -17.68
C ASP A 379 -10.13 -12.51 -17.45
N GLY A 380 -10.71 -12.68 -16.25
CA GLY A 380 -11.99 -12.10 -15.89
C GLY A 380 -11.97 -10.56 -15.89
N ILE A 381 -10.91 -9.95 -15.35
CA ILE A 381 -10.73 -8.48 -15.37
C ILE A 381 -10.53 -8.00 -16.80
N ALA A 382 -9.70 -8.68 -17.61
CA ALA A 382 -9.44 -8.31 -18.99
C ALA A 382 -10.72 -8.33 -19.85
N ALA A 383 -11.59 -9.32 -19.65
CA ALA A 383 -12.87 -9.41 -20.33
C ALA A 383 -13.80 -8.21 -20.04
N LEU A 384 -13.69 -7.60 -18.86
CA LEU A 384 -14.46 -6.41 -18.47
C LEU A 384 -13.85 -5.10 -19.01
N SER A 385 -12.56 -5.11 -19.34
CA SER A 385 -11.83 -3.94 -19.87
C SER A 385 -12.01 -2.68 -19.02
N PRO A 386 -11.57 -2.67 -17.74
CA PRO A 386 -11.59 -1.47 -16.91
C PRO A 386 -10.55 -0.44 -17.42
N GLU A 387 -10.67 0.81 -16.99
CA GLU A 387 -9.70 1.87 -17.30
C GLU A 387 -8.50 1.86 -16.39
N SER A 388 -8.61 1.25 -15.23
CA SER A 388 -7.49 1.10 -14.31
C SER A 388 -7.56 -0.22 -13.53
N LEU A 389 -6.38 -0.73 -13.22
CA LEU A 389 -6.17 -1.95 -12.45
C LEU A 389 -5.17 -1.66 -11.33
N THR A 390 -5.56 -1.95 -10.08
CA THR A 390 -4.63 -1.92 -8.97
C THR A 390 -4.30 -3.34 -8.52
N VAL A 391 -3.03 -3.69 -8.56
CA VAL A 391 -2.51 -4.98 -8.10
C VAL A 391 -1.92 -4.80 -6.73
N HIS A 392 -2.54 -5.40 -5.73
CA HIS A 392 -2.06 -5.45 -4.36
C HIS A 392 -1.34 -6.78 -4.10
N SER A 393 -0.16 -6.71 -3.51
CA SER A 393 0.48 -7.88 -2.91
C SER A 393 0.05 -8.01 -1.45
N LEU A 394 -0.45 -9.16 -1.05
CA LEU A 394 -0.96 -9.39 0.31
C LEU A 394 0.11 -9.09 1.34
N ALA A 395 -0.20 -8.20 2.28
CA ALA A 395 0.64 -7.90 3.44
C ALA A 395 -0.01 -8.43 4.71
N LEU A 396 0.66 -9.32 5.42
CA LEU A 396 0.18 -9.88 6.69
C LEU A 396 0.42 -8.89 7.83
N LYS A 397 -0.55 -8.01 8.08
CA LYS A 397 -0.50 -7.04 9.18
C LYS A 397 -1.06 -7.64 10.47
N ARG A 398 -0.52 -7.25 11.62
CA ARG A 398 -0.95 -7.75 12.95
C ARG A 398 -2.44 -7.58 13.22
N ALA A 399 -3.04 -6.52 12.70
CA ALA A 399 -4.46 -6.22 12.89
C ALA A 399 -5.40 -7.03 11.99
N ALA A 400 -4.91 -7.69 10.93
CA ALA A 400 -5.73 -8.51 10.06
C ALA A 400 -6.18 -9.78 10.79
N ARG A 401 -7.46 -10.15 10.65
CA ARG A 401 -7.99 -11.41 11.20
C ARG A 401 -7.24 -12.64 10.69
N LEU A 402 -6.73 -12.57 9.47
CA LEU A 402 -5.88 -13.58 8.86
C LEU A 402 -4.63 -13.86 9.72
N ASN A 403 -4.00 -12.84 10.30
CA ASN A 403 -2.82 -13.01 11.15
C ASN A 403 -3.15 -13.42 12.59
N GLN A 404 -4.37 -13.13 13.05
CA GLN A 404 -4.84 -13.53 14.41
C GLN A 404 -5.14 -15.03 14.53
N ASN A 405 -5.38 -15.71 13.39
CA ASN A 405 -5.70 -17.15 13.31
C ASN A 405 -4.60 -17.90 12.53
N LYS A 406 -3.32 -17.65 12.82
CA LYS A 406 -2.18 -18.25 12.10
C LYS A 406 -2.28 -19.77 11.97
N ASP A 407 -2.63 -20.47 13.05
CA ASP A 407 -2.73 -21.94 13.09
C ASP A 407 -3.74 -22.50 12.08
N ALA A 408 -4.80 -21.73 11.77
CA ALA A 408 -5.79 -22.12 10.76
C ALA A 408 -5.24 -22.00 9.32
N TRP A 409 -4.16 -21.25 9.10
CA TRP A 409 -3.59 -20.92 7.79
C TRP A 409 -2.20 -21.52 7.56
N GLU A 410 -1.58 -22.19 8.54
CA GLU A 410 -0.26 -22.82 8.41
C GLU A 410 -0.17 -23.82 7.24
N ALA A 411 -1.30 -24.41 6.85
CA ALA A 411 -1.39 -25.33 5.72
C ALA A 411 -1.72 -24.67 4.38
N VAL A 412 -1.89 -23.33 4.34
CA VAL A 412 -2.33 -22.60 3.14
C VAL A 412 -1.13 -21.88 2.52
N SER A 413 -0.84 -22.20 1.25
CA SER A 413 0.22 -21.49 0.53
C SER A 413 -0.22 -20.07 0.14
N PHE A 414 0.70 -19.14 0.29
CA PHE A 414 0.56 -17.76 -0.18
C PHE A 414 1.51 -17.60 -1.37
N ALA A 415 1.02 -17.80 -2.58
CA ALA A 415 1.86 -17.76 -3.75
C ALA A 415 2.07 -16.32 -4.22
N SER A 416 3.34 -15.92 -4.25
CA SER A 416 3.78 -14.70 -4.90
C SER A 416 5.13 -14.97 -5.54
N SER A 417 5.27 -14.70 -6.83
CA SER A 417 6.49 -14.97 -7.60
C SER A 417 6.72 -13.87 -8.64
N PRO A 418 7.95 -13.72 -9.15
CA PRO A 418 8.21 -12.82 -10.29
C PRO A 418 7.31 -13.12 -11.49
N ALA A 419 7.04 -14.41 -11.78
CA ALA A 419 6.18 -14.82 -12.88
C ALA A 419 4.73 -14.30 -12.71
N ILE A 420 4.18 -14.38 -11.49
CA ILE A 420 2.85 -13.83 -11.17
C ILE A 420 2.83 -12.31 -11.40
N MET A 421 3.83 -11.58 -10.89
CA MET A 421 3.89 -10.12 -11.08
C MET A 421 4.04 -9.76 -12.57
N GLN A 422 4.79 -10.53 -13.32
CA GLN A 422 4.92 -10.36 -14.76
C GLN A 422 3.58 -10.57 -15.49
N MET A 423 2.79 -11.60 -15.11
CA MET A 423 1.45 -11.80 -15.67
C MET A 423 0.55 -10.57 -15.44
N THR A 424 0.57 -9.98 -14.25
CA THR A 424 -0.23 -8.77 -13.97
C THR A 424 0.19 -7.59 -14.84
N THR A 425 1.50 -7.37 -15.02
CA THR A 425 2.04 -6.31 -15.87
C THR A 425 1.67 -6.55 -17.36
N GLN A 426 1.77 -7.78 -17.84
CA GLN A 426 1.42 -8.14 -19.22
C GLN A 426 -0.07 -7.92 -19.50
N THR A 427 -0.95 -8.33 -18.57
CA THR A 427 -2.40 -8.09 -18.70
C THR A 427 -2.71 -6.60 -18.70
N ALA A 428 -2.15 -5.82 -17.79
CA ALA A 428 -2.33 -4.36 -17.78
C ALA A 428 -1.87 -3.74 -19.11
N SER A 429 -0.70 -4.14 -19.63
CA SER A 429 -0.17 -3.67 -20.89
C SER A 429 -1.06 -4.03 -22.09
N SER A 430 -1.63 -5.25 -22.13
CA SER A 430 -2.55 -5.68 -23.19
C SER A 430 -3.85 -4.88 -23.20
N LEU A 431 -4.24 -4.30 -22.06
CA LEU A 431 -5.36 -3.36 -21.91
C LEU A 431 -4.98 -1.89 -22.19
N GLY A 432 -3.77 -1.64 -22.68
CA GLY A 432 -3.28 -0.28 -22.96
C GLY A 432 -2.98 0.55 -21.70
N MET A 433 -2.86 -0.10 -20.56
CA MET A 433 -2.55 0.56 -19.29
C MET A 433 -1.04 0.64 -19.04
N THR A 434 -0.62 1.70 -18.37
CA THR A 434 0.76 1.89 -17.90
C THR A 434 0.78 2.14 -16.40
N PRO A 435 1.88 1.79 -15.68
CA PRO A 435 2.00 2.06 -14.25
C PRO A 435 2.00 3.58 -14.02
N TYR A 436 1.32 4.03 -12.96
CA TYR A 436 1.21 5.46 -12.63
C TYR A 436 1.44 5.77 -11.15
N TYR A 437 1.44 4.78 -10.28
CA TYR A 437 1.93 4.87 -8.91
C TYR A 437 2.36 3.50 -8.40
N LEU A 438 3.25 3.50 -7.43
CA LEU A 438 3.82 2.30 -6.86
C LEU A 438 4.19 2.53 -5.40
N TYR A 439 3.88 1.55 -4.56
CA TYR A 439 4.35 1.55 -3.19
C TYR A 439 4.55 0.14 -2.65
N ARG A 440 5.34 0.04 -1.58
CA ARG A 440 5.57 -1.21 -0.88
C ARG A 440 5.06 -1.13 0.54
N GLN A 441 4.80 -2.28 1.13
CA GLN A 441 4.50 -2.41 2.55
C GLN A 441 5.49 -3.39 3.18
N LYS A 442 5.56 -3.38 4.50
CA LYS A 442 6.34 -4.38 5.24
C LYS A 442 5.60 -5.71 5.25
N ASN A 443 6.36 -6.81 5.30
CA ASN A 443 5.82 -8.17 5.39
C ASN A 443 4.87 -8.53 4.23
N MET A 444 5.23 -8.09 3.02
CA MET A 444 4.52 -8.50 1.80
C MET A 444 5.00 -9.86 1.34
N ALA A 445 4.07 -10.65 0.83
CA ALA A 445 4.39 -11.91 0.20
C ALA A 445 5.38 -11.70 -0.96
N GLY A 446 6.50 -12.43 -0.96
CA GLY A 446 7.55 -12.32 -1.98
C GLY A 446 8.32 -11.00 -2.02
N ASN A 447 8.10 -10.08 -1.06
CA ASN A 447 8.73 -8.76 -1.01
C ASN A 447 8.46 -7.89 -2.27
N PHE A 448 7.29 -8.10 -2.89
CA PHE A 448 6.85 -7.35 -4.06
C PHE A 448 6.18 -6.01 -3.70
N GLU A 449 5.72 -5.31 -4.70
CA GLU A 449 5.09 -4.00 -4.62
C GLU A 449 3.58 -4.07 -4.86
N ASN A 450 2.89 -2.97 -4.54
CA ASN A 450 1.56 -2.65 -5.05
C ASN A 450 1.72 -1.68 -6.21
N VAL A 451 1.03 -1.92 -7.31
CA VAL A 451 1.12 -1.10 -8.52
C VAL A 451 -0.26 -0.72 -9.01
N GLY A 452 -0.46 0.55 -9.28
CA GLY A 452 -1.62 1.04 -10.03
C GLY A 452 -1.28 1.21 -11.49
N TYR A 453 -2.04 0.57 -12.37
CA TYR A 453 -1.99 0.70 -13.82
C TYR A 453 -3.23 1.45 -14.31
N ALA A 454 -3.08 2.31 -15.29
CA ALA A 454 -4.21 3.04 -15.88
C ALA A 454 -4.00 3.35 -17.36
N ALA A 455 -5.09 3.38 -18.10
CA ALA A 455 -5.13 3.93 -19.45
C ALA A 455 -4.78 5.44 -19.44
N PRO A 456 -4.37 6.00 -20.58
CA PRO A 456 -4.08 7.44 -20.67
C PRO A 456 -5.26 8.31 -20.19
N GLY A 457 -5.00 9.24 -19.26
CA GLY A 457 -6.01 10.14 -18.70
C GLY A 457 -6.95 9.54 -17.63
N LYS A 458 -6.75 8.26 -17.25
CA LYS A 458 -7.64 7.55 -16.31
C LYS A 458 -6.97 7.18 -14.96
N ALA A 459 -5.74 7.67 -14.73
CA ALA A 459 -5.03 7.46 -13.48
C ALA A 459 -5.74 8.15 -12.30
N CYS A 460 -5.67 7.56 -11.11
CA CYS A 460 -6.13 8.19 -9.88
C CYS A 460 -5.13 9.25 -9.42
N ILE A 461 -5.48 10.51 -9.57
CA ILE A 461 -4.63 11.66 -9.22
C ILE A 461 -4.39 11.71 -7.70
N TYR A 462 -5.44 11.45 -6.91
CA TYR A 462 -5.33 11.40 -5.45
C TYR A 462 -4.25 10.42 -4.98
N ASN A 463 -4.17 9.23 -5.61
CA ASN A 463 -3.16 8.23 -5.24
C ASN A 463 -1.73 8.74 -5.47
N VAL A 464 -1.49 9.47 -6.55
CA VAL A 464 -0.19 10.08 -6.83
C VAL A 464 0.13 11.19 -5.83
N LEU A 465 -0.81 12.09 -5.56
CA LEU A 465 -0.62 13.21 -4.63
C LEU A 465 -0.30 12.75 -3.20
N ILE A 466 -1.02 11.72 -2.69
CA ILE A 466 -0.78 11.20 -1.34
C ILE A 466 0.52 10.39 -1.24
N MET A 467 0.87 9.64 -2.30
CA MET A 467 2.08 8.81 -2.32
C MET A 467 3.33 9.66 -2.48
N GLU A 468 3.32 10.64 -3.37
CA GLU A 468 4.46 11.53 -3.60
C GLU A 468 4.58 12.66 -2.58
N GLU A 469 3.59 12.77 -1.65
CA GLU A 469 3.62 13.75 -0.56
C GLU A 469 3.81 15.18 -1.06
N GLN A 470 3.15 15.50 -2.19
CA GLN A 470 3.28 16.78 -2.86
C GLN A 470 2.17 17.76 -2.52
N GLN A 471 1.18 17.33 -1.71
CA GLN A 471 0.03 18.14 -1.39
C GLN A 471 -0.51 17.82 0.01
N THR A 472 -1.09 18.81 0.69
CA THR A 472 -1.85 18.61 1.92
C THR A 472 -3.10 17.78 1.64
N ILE A 473 -3.33 16.75 2.45
CA ILE A 473 -4.55 15.94 2.41
C ILE A 473 -5.38 16.29 3.64
N MET A 474 -6.50 16.97 3.43
CA MET A 474 -7.48 17.19 4.48
C MET A 474 -8.38 15.97 4.57
N ALA A 475 -8.37 15.28 5.71
CA ALA A 475 -9.07 14.02 5.88
C ALA A 475 -10.16 14.14 6.95
N CYS A 476 -11.39 13.73 6.62
CA CYS A 476 -12.56 13.75 7.49
C CYS A 476 -13.11 12.34 7.71
N GLY A 477 -13.66 12.09 8.90
CA GLY A 477 -14.24 10.82 9.30
C GLY A 477 -13.42 10.06 10.34
N SER A 478 -13.96 8.96 10.85
CA SER A 478 -13.33 8.18 11.93
C SER A 478 -12.05 7.50 11.43
N GLY A 479 -10.95 7.62 12.20
CA GLY A 479 -9.67 7.04 11.82
C GLY A 479 -8.96 7.73 10.66
N ALA A 480 -9.56 8.76 10.04
CA ALA A 480 -8.94 9.54 8.99
C ALA A 480 -7.74 10.34 9.51
N SER A 481 -6.70 10.47 8.68
CA SER A 481 -5.46 11.14 9.02
C SER A 481 -5.22 12.31 8.08
N THR A 482 -5.42 13.53 8.56
CA THR A 482 -5.01 14.73 7.84
C THR A 482 -3.49 14.79 7.77
N LYS A 483 -2.94 15.00 6.57
CA LYS A 483 -1.51 15.11 6.31
C LYS A 483 -1.20 16.53 5.86
N PHE A 484 -0.55 17.30 6.71
CA PHE A 484 -0.04 18.63 6.37
C PHE A 484 1.31 18.47 5.69
N VAL A 485 1.43 18.98 4.47
CA VAL A 485 2.68 18.98 3.70
C VAL A 485 3.14 20.42 3.53
N PHE A 486 4.37 20.72 3.95
CA PHE A 486 4.92 22.07 3.97
C PHE A 486 6.44 22.07 3.75
N ASP A 487 7.09 23.25 3.74
CA ASP A 487 8.52 23.40 3.43
C ASP A 487 8.93 22.72 2.11
N GLY A 488 8.12 22.89 1.03
CA GLY A 488 8.39 22.29 -0.27
C GLY A 488 8.34 20.76 -0.27
N GLY A 489 7.54 20.14 0.62
CA GLY A 489 7.40 18.68 0.75
C GLY A 489 8.46 18.02 1.65
N LYS A 490 9.35 18.82 2.27
CA LYS A 490 10.40 18.31 3.17
C LYS A 490 9.87 17.93 4.54
N ARG A 491 8.76 18.52 4.97
CA ARG A 491 8.17 18.27 6.28
C ARG A 491 6.70 17.89 6.17
N ILE A 492 6.32 16.89 6.94
CA ILE A 492 4.98 16.32 6.99
C ILE A 492 4.59 16.14 8.44
N GLU A 493 3.43 16.67 8.77
CA GLU A 493 2.82 16.49 10.09
C GLU A 493 1.39 15.94 9.94
N ARG A 494 0.87 15.32 10.97
CA ARG A 494 -0.44 14.68 10.93
C ARG A 494 -1.34 15.14 12.05
N ALA A 495 -2.65 15.23 11.73
CA ALA A 495 -3.71 15.31 12.72
C ALA A 495 -4.62 14.09 12.53
N GLU A 496 -4.58 13.21 13.52
CA GLU A 496 -5.30 11.93 13.50
C GLU A 496 -6.68 12.07 14.13
N ASN A 497 -7.72 11.59 13.45
CA ASN A 497 -9.01 11.34 14.07
C ASN A 497 -8.99 10.02 14.84
N VAL A 498 -9.80 9.91 15.88
CA VAL A 498 -9.97 8.67 16.62
C VAL A 498 -10.64 7.61 15.72
N LYS A 499 -10.22 6.35 15.87
CA LYS A 499 -10.72 5.24 15.05
C LYS A 499 -12.07 4.69 15.51
N ASP A 500 -12.30 4.73 16.82
CA ASP A 500 -13.54 4.25 17.41
C ASP A 500 -14.69 5.18 17.05
N LEU A 501 -15.80 4.61 16.59
CA LEU A 501 -16.92 5.35 16.01
C LEU A 501 -17.66 6.19 17.07
N ASP A 502 -17.90 5.63 18.26
CA ASP A 502 -18.59 6.34 19.34
C ASP A 502 -17.72 7.49 19.89
N ASN A 503 -16.40 7.28 19.99
CA ASN A 503 -15.47 8.36 20.35
C ASN A 503 -15.39 9.45 19.27
N TYR A 504 -15.44 9.10 17.97
CA TYR A 504 -15.47 10.10 16.91
C TYR A 504 -16.75 10.95 16.99
N ILE A 505 -17.90 10.33 17.15
CA ILE A 505 -19.20 11.00 17.28
C ILE A 505 -19.21 11.92 18.51
N GLY A 506 -18.79 11.41 19.66
CA GLY A 506 -18.85 12.14 20.93
C GLY A 506 -17.78 13.22 21.10
N ARG A 507 -16.71 13.19 20.31
CA ARG A 507 -15.55 14.09 20.41
C ARG A 507 -15.27 14.84 19.11
N ILE A 508 -16.30 15.11 18.31
CA ILE A 508 -16.12 15.77 17.01
C ILE A 508 -15.44 17.14 17.13
N ASP A 509 -15.77 17.91 18.15
CA ASP A 509 -15.16 19.23 18.39
C ASP A 509 -13.65 19.12 18.63
N GLU A 510 -13.20 18.06 19.30
CA GLU A 510 -11.77 17.79 19.47
C GLU A 510 -11.09 17.43 18.14
N MET A 511 -11.75 16.62 17.27
CA MET A 511 -11.21 16.29 15.94
C MET A 511 -11.05 17.56 15.09
N ILE A 512 -12.01 18.45 15.16
CA ILE A 512 -11.96 19.77 14.51
C ILE A 512 -10.82 20.61 15.10
N GLU A 513 -10.67 20.64 16.43
CA GLU A 513 -9.63 21.42 17.09
C GLU A 513 -8.22 20.93 16.76
N ARG A 514 -7.99 19.62 16.65
CA ARG A 514 -6.71 19.06 16.19
C ARG A 514 -6.34 19.57 14.79
N LYS A 515 -7.32 19.65 13.87
CA LYS A 515 -7.12 20.20 12.54
C LYS A 515 -6.87 21.70 12.56
N ARG A 516 -7.61 22.45 13.37
CA ARG A 516 -7.42 23.90 13.56
C ARG A 516 -5.99 24.19 14.01
N THR A 517 -5.54 23.53 15.06
CA THR A 517 -4.17 23.64 15.58
C THR A 517 -3.13 23.33 14.50
N GLY A 518 -3.36 22.26 13.73
CA GLY A 518 -2.47 21.88 12.62
C GLY A 518 -2.43 22.93 11.50
N LEU A 519 -3.59 23.42 11.08
CA LEU A 519 -3.70 24.50 10.08
C LEU A 519 -2.99 25.77 10.50
N GLU A 520 -3.19 26.20 11.76
CA GLU A 520 -2.53 27.37 12.31
C GLU A 520 -1.01 27.20 12.44
N LYS A 521 -0.56 26.03 12.86
CA LYS A 521 0.86 25.76 13.11
C LYS A 521 1.66 25.53 11.84
N TYR A 522 1.10 24.84 10.85
CA TYR A 522 1.85 24.33 9.70
C TYR A 522 1.52 25.04 8.38
N LEU A 523 0.34 25.66 8.27
CA LEU A 523 -0.10 26.35 7.05
C LEU A 523 -0.35 27.85 7.21
N SER A 524 -0.21 28.42 8.43
CA SER A 524 -0.30 29.86 8.68
C SER A 524 1.07 30.49 8.61
N GLY A 525 1.51 30.95 7.48
CA GLY A 525 2.73 31.74 7.42
C GLY A 525 3.74 31.31 6.37
N THR A 526 3.26 31.05 5.21
CA THR A 526 4.11 31.05 3.99
C THR A 526 3.42 31.84 2.89
#